data_f79c2169cc678825901a0f2e0ab98fb2
#
_entry.id   f79c2169cc678825901a0f2e0ab98fb2
#
_cell.length_a   1.000
_cell.length_b   1.000
_cell.length_c   1.000
_cell.angle_alpha   90.00
_cell.angle_beta   90.00
_cell.angle_gamma   90.00
#
_symmetry.space_group_name_H-M   'P 1'
#
loop_
_entity.id
_entity.type
_entity.pdbx_description
1 polymer ?
#
loop_
_entity_poly.entity_id
_entity_poly.type
_entity_poly.pdbx_seq_one_letter_code
_entity_poly.pdbx_strand_id
1 'polypeptide(L)'
;MMISPKQIVAAITANVLIASFAPAQPPRSAPVESSSVDERIDHLSREVDELKTLVHQLQSQLAAQAAPAAQAAPAAHGPAAAGATKSASAPPPPAPPSGASASPEGPGPAAGNGTAAGGAPAIASTASSGVVGDLLHGVTINALLDGYYEYNTNDPIGRVNYLRAYDVSSNSFSLSQADLILESAPDPAGGKREGFRIDLQYGQATSTLQGNPTNELRPEVYRDIFQAYGTYVFPLGAGLTVDFGKWASSLGIEGNYTKDQLNYSRSFWFDYLPFYHMGVRAKYAVNDQLAFNFWITNGTDQTEAFNNYKDQMVGLVLTPSADLSWTVNFYNGQEHPDVIYLQAPGPGQKNLPNEQGTYILPIANPPTGRLDILDSYVSWQATKALMLAAEADYVQERLYSYSSPDHVTGGALYGGYQLTPAMAVALRLEYLADVGGLYTGTTQYLREGTFTVDYRLASDFLMRAEFRRDQSNQHYFLSNALGVLESSQQTIGLGLVWWFGQKQGAW
;
A
#
# COMPACT_ATOMS: atom_id res chain seq x y z
N MET A 1 34.49 -9.94 3.20
CA MET A 1 34.38 -11.41 3.15
C MET A 1 33.51 -11.70 1.94
N MET A 2 34.10 -12.26 0.86
CA MET A 2 33.32 -12.57 -0.35
C MET A 2 32.39 -13.75 -0.07
N ILE A 3 31.10 -13.55 -0.20
CA ILE A 3 30.12 -14.63 -0.11
C ILE A 3 30.22 -15.45 -1.39
N SER A 4 30.30 -16.77 -1.25
CA SER A 4 30.39 -17.65 -2.40
C SER A 4 29.05 -17.73 -3.14
N PRO A 5 29.03 -17.98 -4.46
CA PRO A 5 27.80 -18.20 -5.21
C PRO A 5 26.85 -19.23 -4.59
N LYS A 6 27.40 -20.20 -3.84
CA LYS A 6 26.62 -21.20 -3.09
C LYS A 6 25.81 -20.61 -1.95
N GLN A 7 26.27 -19.54 -1.33
CA GLN A 7 25.56 -18.86 -0.22
C GLN A 7 24.43 -17.97 -0.77
N ILE A 8 24.60 -17.40 -1.96
CA ILE A 8 23.56 -16.65 -2.68
C ILE A 8 22.41 -17.59 -3.08
N VAL A 9 22.76 -18.73 -3.67
CA VAL A 9 21.78 -19.78 -4.02
C VAL A 9 21.06 -20.27 -2.76
N ALA A 10 21.76 -20.41 -1.62
CA ALA A 10 21.17 -20.82 -0.37
C ALA A 10 20.16 -19.79 0.17
N ALA A 11 20.43 -18.47 0.05
CA ALA A 11 19.50 -17.41 0.47
C ALA A 11 18.24 -17.40 -0.40
N ILE A 12 18.40 -17.50 -1.72
CA ILE A 12 17.26 -17.59 -2.65
C ILE A 12 16.48 -18.89 -2.41
N THR A 13 17.17 -20.02 -2.20
CA THR A 13 16.57 -21.32 -1.93
C THR A 13 15.81 -21.30 -0.58
N ALA A 14 16.34 -20.60 0.45
CA ALA A 14 15.67 -20.47 1.73
C ALA A 14 14.33 -19.73 1.62
N ASN A 15 14.25 -18.64 0.86
CA ASN A 15 12.99 -17.95 0.61
C ASN A 15 12.00 -18.82 -0.17
N VAL A 16 12.43 -19.52 -1.20
CA VAL A 16 11.56 -20.46 -1.94
C VAL A 16 11.12 -21.63 -1.06
N LEU A 17 11.99 -22.11 -0.14
CA LEU A 17 11.63 -23.16 0.83
C LEU A 17 10.63 -22.67 1.87
N ILE A 18 10.74 -21.45 2.37
CA ILE A 18 9.74 -20.89 3.30
C ILE A 18 8.36 -20.87 2.63
N ALA A 19 8.28 -20.47 1.37
CA ALA A 19 7.03 -20.50 0.60
C ALA A 19 6.51 -21.93 0.32
N SER A 20 7.39 -22.94 0.36
CA SER A 20 7.04 -24.35 0.04
C SER A 20 6.67 -25.19 1.26
N PHE A 21 6.99 -24.75 2.49
CA PHE A 21 6.80 -25.53 3.72
C PHE A 21 5.44 -25.37 4.40
N ALA A 22 4.41 -24.92 3.70
CA ALA A 22 3.06 -25.12 4.21
C ALA A 22 2.62 -26.55 3.87
N PRO A 23 2.34 -27.40 4.86
CA PRO A 23 1.79 -28.72 4.59
C PRO A 23 0.34 -28.56 4.15
N ALA A 24 0.10 -28.37 2.87
CA ALA A 24 -1.21 -28.56 2.29
C ALA A 24 -1.51 -30.06 2.19
N GLN A 25 -1.77 -30.70 3.30
CA GLN A 25 -2.61 -31.88 3.27
C GLN A 25 -4.05 -31.40 3.45
N PRO A 26 -4.94 -31.65 2.48
CA PRO A 26 -6.36 -31.43 2.70
C PRO A 26 -6.77 -32.29 3.92
N PRO A 27 -7.53 -31.74 4.87
CA PRO A 27 -8.12 -32.55 5.90
C PRO A 27 -8.94 -33.65 5.20
N ARG A 28 -8.65 -34.90 5.51
CA ARG A 28 -9.55 -36.00 5.16
C ARG A 28 -10.89 -35.65 5.77
N SER A 29 -11.85 -35.34 4.91
CA SER A 29 -13.24 -35.15 5.30
C SER A 29 -13.70 -36.39 6.09
N ALA A 30 -13.83 -36.23 7.39
CA ALA A 30 -14.72 -37.13 8.15
C ALA A 30 -16.13 -36.92 7.57
N PRO A 31 -16.94 -37.95 7.45
CA PRO A 31 -18.31 -37.80 6.97
C PRO A 31 -19.05 -36.89 7.96
N VAL A 32 -19.35 -35.67 7.53
CA VAL A 32 -20.23 -34.74 8.24
C VAL A 32 -21.63 -35.31 8.10
N GLU A 33 -22.24 -35.65 9.21
CA GLU A 33 -23.64 -36.09 9.26
C GLU A 33 -24.51 -34.98 8.62
N SER A 34 -25.27 -35.31 7.60
CA SER A 34 -26.12 -34.41 6.83
C SER A 34 -27.15 -33.65 7.69
N SER A 35 -27.53 -34.19 8.83
CA SER A 35 -28.43 -33.54 9.79
C SER A 35 -27.91 -32.25 10.38
N SER A 36 -26.61 -32.11 10.57
CA SER A 36 -26.02 -30.87 11.14
C SER A 36 -25.94 -29.72 10.16
N VAL A 37 -25.91 -29.97 8.87
CA VAL A 37 -25.87 -28.93 7.82
C VAL A 37 -27.27 -28.35 7.62
N ASP A 38 -28.30 -29.19 7.57
CA ASP A 38 -29.68 -28.74 7.40
C ASP A 38 -30.16 -27.91 8.61
N GLU A 39 -29.79 -28.30 9.84
CA GLU A 39 -30.07 -27.51 11.05
C GLU A 39 -29.37 -26.13 11.04
N ARG A 40 -28.16 -26.07 10.52
CA ARG A 40 -27.43 -24.79 10.37
C ARG A 40 -28.02 -23.89 9.28
N ILE A 41 -28.48 -24.49 8.18
CA ILE A 41 -29.17 -23.76 7.10
C ILE A 41 -30.50 -23.19 7.61
N ASP A 42 -31.27 -23.99 8.38
CA ASP A 42 -32.52 -23.54 9.00
C ASP A 42 -32.31 -22.46 10.07
N HIS A 43 -31.20 -22.53 10.80
CA HIS A 43 -30.82 -21.46 11.76
C HIS A 43 -30.47 -20.17 11.04
N LEU A 44 -29.59 -20.21 10.04
CA LEU A 44 -29.20 -19.05 9.24
C LEU A 44 -30.39 -18.46 8.48
N SER A 45 -31.30 -19.29 7.96
CA SER A 45 -32.51 -18.80 7.29
C SER A 45 -33.41 -18.01 8.24
N ARG A 46 -33.55 -18.46 9.49
CA ARG A 46 -34.29 -17.70 10.53
C ARG A 46 -33.62 -16.39 10.88
N GLU A 47 -32.30 -16.36 11.05
CA GLU A 47 -31.55 -15.12 11.32
C GLU A 47 -31.67 -14.12 10.16
N VAL A 48 -31.63 -14.57 8.91
CA VAL A 48 -31.83 -13.73 7.73
C VAL A 48 -33.26 -13.12 7.70
N ASP A 49 -34.27 -13.89 8.07
CA ASP A 49 -35.65 -13.39 8.10
C ASP A 49 -35.90 -12.43 9.27
N GLU A 50 -35.25 -12.63 10.41
CA GLU A 50 -35.25 -11.69 11.53
C GLU A 50 -34.56 -10.38 11.13
N LEU A 51 -33.41 -10.44 10.47
CA LEU A 51 -32.70 -9.26 9.97
C LEU A 51 -33.52 -8.49 8.93
N LYS A 52 -34.17 -9.16 8.00
CA LYS A 52 -35.10 -8.52 7.06
C LYS A 52 -36.24 -7.78 7.75
N THR A 53 -36.80 -8.40 8.79
CA THR A 53 -37.86 -7.78 9.59
C THR A 53 -37.37 -6.52 10.30
N LEU A 54 -36.16 -6.58 10.87
CA LEU A 54 -35.54 -5.44 11.54
C LEU A 54 -35.23 -4.30 10.55
N VAL A 55 -34.73 -4.61 9.36
CA VAL A 55 -34.50 -3.62 8.28
C VAL A 55 -35.79 -2.95 7.86
N HIS A 56 -36.89 -3.70 7.67
CA HIS A 56 -38.19 -3.14 7.36
C HIS A 56 -38.73 -2.25 8.48
N GLN A 57 -38.51 -2.62 9.72
CA GLN A 57 -38.92 -1.82 10.88
C GLN A 57 -38.13 -0.52 10.98
N LEU A 58 -36.82 -0.56 10.74
CA LEU A 58 -35.97 0.62 10.67
C LEU A 58 -36.33 1.55 9.50
N GLN A 59 -36.62 1.01 8.34
CA GLN A 59 -37.10 1.77 7.18
C GLN A 59 -38.42 2.48 7.45
N SER A 60 -39.37 1.82 8.10
CA SER A 60 -40.66 2.40 8.47
C SER A 60 -40.51 3.51 9.55
N GLN A 61 -39.59 3.35 10.50
CA GLN A 61 -39.25 4.37 11.48
C GLN A 61 -38.59 5.60 10.83
N LEU A 62 -37.68 5.39 9.89
CA LEU A 62 -37.05 6.47 9.13
C LEU A 62 -38.10 7.24 8.29
N ALA A 63 -39.02 6.53 7.63
CA ALA A 63 -40.10 7.14 6.87
C ALA A 63 -41.07 7.94 7.76
N ALA A 64 -41.35 7.46 8.96
CA ALA A 64 -42.16 8.16 9.93
C ALA A 64 -41.49 9.42 10.50
N GLN A 65 -40.17 9.41 10.65
CA GLN A 65 -39.38 10.58 11.05
C GLN A 65 -39.19 11.63 9.93
N ALA A 66 -39.28 11.22 8.67
CA ALA A 66 -39.18 12.11 7.51
C ALA A 66 -40.51 12.86 7.19
N ALA A 67 -41.63 12.44 7.77
CA ALA A 67 -42.96 12.99 7.48
C ALA A 67 -43.29 14.38 8.06
N PRO A 68 -42.65 14.95 9.11
CA PRO A 68 -43.05 16.27 9.63
C PRO A 68 -42.39 17.47 8.93
N ALA A 69 -41.45 17.32 7.99
CA ALA A 69 -40.71 18.44 7.41
C ALA A 69 -41.36 19.08 6.15
N ALA A 70 -42.51 18.58 5.71
CA ALA A 70 -43.16 19.07 4.47
C ALA A 70 -44.28 20.10 4.66
N GLN A 71 -44.55 20.61 5.88
CA GLN A 71 -45.58 21.61 6.14
C GLN A 71 -45.05 22.81 6.94
N ALA A 72 -44.28 23.69 6.28
CA ALA A 72 -44.13 25.10 6.61
C ALA A 72 -43.36 25.86 5.53
N ALA A 73 -44.04 26.31 4.50
CA ALA A 73 -43.58 27.40 3.65
C ALA A 73 -44.65 28.47 3.60
N PRO A 74 -44.42 29.74 4.00
CA PRO A 74 -45.26 30.85 3.58
C PRO A 74 -44.75 31.46 2.27
N ALA A 75 -45.74 31.91 1.49
CA ALA A 75 -45.64 32.37 0.11
C ALA A 75 -45.10 33.81 -0.05
N ALA A 76 -44.56 34.02 -1.22
CA ALA A 76 -44.59 35.18 -2.10
C ALA A 76 -43.83 36.48 -1.72
N HIS A 77 -42.95 36.89 -2.62
CA HIS A 77 -43.12 38.06 -3.49
C HIS A 77 -42.01 38.03 -4.59
N GLY A 78 -42.46 38.17 -5.89
CA GLY A 78 -41.57 38.31 -7.04
C GLY A 78 -41.34 39.81 -7.38
N PRO A 79 -41.00 40.17 -8.63
CA PRO A 79 -39.67 40.02 -9.26
C PRO A 79 -39.07 41.39 -9.65
N ALA A 80 -37.75 41.45 -9.95
CA ALA A 80 -37.18 42.52 -10.76
C ALA A 80 -35.84 42.12 -11.45
N ALA A 81 -35.77 42.30 -12.59
CA ALA A 81 -35.04 42.39 -13.82
C ALA A 81 -33.51 42.73 -13.79
N ALA A 82 -32.81 42.04 -14.67
CA ALA A 82 -31.85 42.47 -15.68
C ALA A 82 -30.54 43.19 -15.27
N GLY A 83 -29.41 42.65 -15.78
CA GLY A 83 -28.15 43.36 -15.91
C GLY A 83 -27.03 42.45 -16.44
N ALA A 84 -26.92 42.37 -17.77
CA ALA A 84 -25.80 41.73 -18.46
C ALA A 84 -24.61 42.68 -18.51
N THR A 85 -23.41 42.21 -18.23
CA THR A 85 -22.18 42.84 -18.70
C THR A 85 -21.12 41.82 -19.14
N LYS A 86 -20.50 42.17 -20.23
CA LYS A 86 -19.66 41.40 -21.14
C LYS A 86 -18.28 41.06 -20.55
N SER A 87 -17.84 39.88 -20.95
CA SER A 87 -16.45 39.37 -20.97
C SER A 87 -15.46 40.26 -21.72
N ALA A 88 -14.26 40.37 -21.18
CA ALA A 88 -13.08 40.80 -21.91
C ALA A 88 -11.98 39.75 -21.76
N SER A 89 -11.52 39.27 -22.91
CA SER A 89 -10.44 38.30 -23.07
C SER A 89 -9.06 38.93 -22.89
N ALA A 90 -8.14 38.20 -22.24
CA ALA A 90 -6.72 38.53 -22.15
C ALA A 90 -5.87 37.66 -23.11
N PRO A 91 -4.74 38.18 -23.64
CA PRO A 91 -3.92 37.55 -24.67
C PRO A 91 -2.94 36.47 -24.14
N PRO A 92 -2.38 35.62 -25.00
CA PRO A 92 -1.49 34.53 -24.61
C PRO A 92 -0.03 34.98 -24.41
N PRO A 93 0.77 34.26 -23.60
CA PRO A 93 2.18 34.55 -23.36
C PRO A 93 3.09 33.95 -24.46
N PRO A 94 4.31 34.49 -24.61
CA PRO A 94 5.25 34.11 -25.67
C PRO A 94 6.08 32.87 -25.32
N ALA A 95 6.56 32.18 -26.39
CA ALA A 95 7.36 30.97 -26.35
C ALA A 95 8.81 31.21 -25.88
N PRO A 96 9.45 30.21 -25.23
CA PRO A 96 10.85 30.30 -24.84
C PRO A 96 11.82 29.79 -25.94
N PRO A 97 13.09 30.23 -25.93
CA PRO A 97 14.08 29.83 -26.91
C PRO A 97 14.74 28.49 -26.59
N SER A 98 15.10 27.79 -27.65
CA SER A 98 15.81 26.52 -27.67
C SER A 98 17.30 26.68 -27.40
N GLY A 99 17.90 25.70 -26.74
CA GLY A 99 19.28 25.30 -26.92
C GLY A 99 20.01 24.84 -25.66
N ALA A 100 20.35 23.55 -25.58
CA ALA A 100 21.70 23.01 -25.52
C ALA A 100 21.69 21.59 -24.92
N SER A 101 22.31 20.69 -25.63
CA SER A 101 22.51 19.27 -25.38
C SER A 101 23.44 18.98 -24.21
N ALA A 102 23.10 17.98 -23.39
CA ALA A 102 24.07 17.26 -22.57
C ALA A 102 23.77 15.76 -22.62
N SER A 103 24.83 14.98 -22.77
CA SER A 103 24.86 13.53 -22.99
C SER A 103 24.46 12.71 -21.76
N PRO A 104 24.07 11.44 -21.94
CA PRO A 104 23.37 10.64 -20.93
C PRO A 104 24.31 9.87 -20.02
N GLU A 105 24.07 9.95 -18.72
CA GLU A 105 24.54 8.93 -17.77
C GLU A 105 23.42 7.90 -17.52
N GLY A 106 23.81 6.63 -17.51
CA GLY A 106 22.91 5.47 -17.48
C GLY A 106 22.15 5.30 -16.16
N PRO A 107 21.03 4.56 -16.19
CA PRO A 107 20.18 4.35 -15.03
C PRO A 107 20.78 3.35 -14.05
N GLY A 108 20.79 3.71 -12.77
CA GLY A 108 21.02 2.80 -11.67
C GLY A 108 19.77 1.96 -11.37
N PRO A 109 19.90 0.78 -10.80
CA PRO A 109 18.83 -0.16 -10.60
C PRO A 109 17.88 0.27 -9.47
N ALA A 110 16.61 -0.07 -9.63
CA ALA A 110 15.61 0.00 -8.58
C ALA A 110 16.05 -0.88 -7.40
N ALA A 111 16.22 -0.27 -6.25
CA ALA A 111 16.51 -0.98 -5.01
C ALA A 111 15.24 -0.95 -4.16
N GLY A 112 14.85 -2.13 -3.68
CA GLY A 112 13.82 -2.27 -2.66
C GLY A 112 14.10 -1.38 -1.44
N ASN A 113 13.11 -1.19 -0.59
CA ASN A 113 13.08 -0.32 0.61
C ASN A 113 14.24 -0.59 1.59
N GLY A 114 15.46 -0.37 1.15
CA GLY A 114 16.65 -0.36 1.98
C GLY A 114 17.16 1.06 2.09
N THR A 115 16.99 1.72 3.23
CA THR A 115 17.66 2.99 3.52
C THR A 115 19.17 2.77 3.52
N ALA A 116 19.83 2.90 2.37
CA ALA A 116 21.26 3.01 2.31
C ALA A 116 21.63 4.47 2.59
N ALA A 117 22.19 4.72 3.75
CA ALA A 117 22.93 5.95 4.00
C ALA A 117 24.24 5.88 3.20
N GLY A 118 24.30 6.61 2.10
CA GLY A 118 25.52 6.82 1.32
C GLY A 118 25.45 8.18 0.65
N GLY A 119 26.06 9.19 1.28
CA GLY A 119 26.08 10.55 0.77
C GLY A 119 26.88 10.66 -0.51
N ALA A 120 26.24 11.16 -1.59
CA ALA A 120 26.92 11.78 -2.71
C ALA A 120 26.93 13.30 -2.51
N PRO A 121 27.99 14.01 -2.94
CA PRO A 121 28.10 15.44 -2.70
C PRO A 121 27.04 16.21 -3.50
N ALA A 122 26.30 17.05 -2.79
CA ALA A 122 25.32 17.96 -3.36
C ALA A 122 26.00 18.99 -4.28
N ILE A 123 25.59 19.04 -5.53
CA ILE A 123 25.89 20.17 -6.43
C ILE A 123 25.01 21.33 -5.98
N ALA A 124 25.65 22.34 -5.40
CA ALA A 124 24.98 23.56 -5.00
C ALA A 124 24.45 24.32 -6.23
N SER A 125 23.15 24.30 -6.42
CA SER A 125 22.48 25.27 -7.30
C SER A 125 22.33 26.58 -6.56
N THR A 126 22.97 27.66 -7.01
CA THR A 126 22.74 29.01 -6.55
C THR A 126 21.37 29.49 -7.05
N ALA A 127 20.32 29.19 -6.27
CA ALA A 127 19.01 29.78 -6.44
C ALA A 127 18.93 31.06 -5.56
N SER A 128 18.36 32.13 -6.12
CA SER A 128 18.15 33.41 -5.47
C SER A 128 17.50 33.28 -4.09
N SER A 129 18.16 33.82 -3.07
CA SER A 129 17.72 33.89 -1.69
C SER A 129 16.46 34.78 -1.56
N GLY A 130 15.30 34.14 -1.61
CA GLY A 130 14.05 34.70 -1.12
C GLY A 130 13.67 33.99 0.19
N VAL A 131 12.80 34.57 0.98
CA VAL A 131 12.31 34.02 2.28
C VAL A 131 11.94 32.54 2.21
N VAL A 132 11.47 32.05 1.06
CA VAL A 132 11.15 30.64 0.80
C VAL A 132 12.42 29.79 0.65
N GLY A 133 13.48 30.32 0.04
CA GLY A 133 14.77 29.61 -0.10
C GLY A 133 15.46 29.37 1.24
N ASP A 134 15.38 30.33 2.13
CA ASP A 134 15.95 30.19 3.49
C ASP A 134 15.13 29.22 4.36
N LEU A 135 13.80 29.22 4.20
CA LEU A 135 12.90 28.32 4.93
C LEU A 135 13.05 26.84 4.51
N LEU A 136 13.35 26.61 3.23
CA LEU A 136 13.52 25.27 2.64
C LEU A 136 14.98 24.84 2.55
N HIS A 137 15.90 25.57 3.16
CA HIS A 137 17.32 25.21 3.15
C HIS A 137 17.53 23.81 3.79
N GLY A 138 18.09 22.89 2.99
CA GLY A 138 18.31 21.49 3.42
C GLY A 138 17.07 20.59 3.35
N VAL A 139 15.98 21.07 2.73
CA VAL A 139 14.81 20.24 2.39
C VAL A 139 14.87 19.87 0.92
N THR A 140 14.77 18.59 0.60
CA THR A 140 14.57 18.09 -0.76
C THR A 140 13.08 18.03 -1.08
N ILE A 141 12.73 18.44 -2.29
CA ILE A 141 11.35 18.43 -2.80
C ILE A 141 11.32 17.51 -4.01
N ASN A 142 10.43 16.50 -3.98
CA ASN A 142 10.22 15.57 -5.07
C ASN A 142 8.73 15.45 -5.36
N ALA A 143 8.38 15.10 -6.60
CA ALA A 143 6.99 14.88 -7.00
C ALA A 143 6.90 13.74 -8.01
N LEU A 144 5.77 13.03 -7.98
CA LEU A 144 5.43 11.94 -8.87
C LEU A 144 4.06 12.20 -9.47
N LEU A 145 3.91 11.89 -10.75
CA LEU A 145 2.64 11.81 -11.44
C LEU A 145 2.59 10.46 -12.18
N ASP A 146 1.58 9.65 -11.87
CA ASP A 146 1.40 8.32 -12.43
C ASP A 146 -0.05 8.12 -12.89
N GLY A 147 -0.21 7.79 -14.15
CA GLY A 147 -1.51 7.49 -14.73
C GLY A 147 -1.44 6.26 -15.64
N TYR A 148 -2.56 5.57 -15.79
CA TYR A 148 -2.62 4.35 -16.58
C TYR A 148 -3.93 4.22 -17.36
N TYR A 149 -3.89 3.35 -18.36
CA TYR A 149 -5.04 2.71 -18.98
C TYR A 149 -4.82 1.21 -18.97
N GLU A 150 -5.82 0.46 -18.53
CA GLU A 150 -5.78 -0.98 -18.50
C GLU A 150 -7.07 -1.58 -19.07
N TYR A 151 -6.93 -2.67 -19.81
CA TYR A 151 -8.02 -3.46 -20.33
C TYR A 151 -7.99 -4.88 -19.75
N ASN A 152 -9.10 -5.31 -19.15
CA ASN A 152 -9.29 -6.65 -18.64
C ASN A 152 -10.10 -7.47 -19.64
N THR A 153 -9.59 -8.63 -20.07
CA THR A 153 -10.22 -9.47 -21.09
C THR A 153 -11.54 -10.09 -20.64
N ASN A 154 -11.82 -10.15 -19.34
CA ASN A 154 -13.11 -10.58 -18.81
C ASN A 154 -14.23 -9.54 -19.02
N ASP A 155 -13.88 -8.30 -19.40
CA ASP A 155 -14.80 -7.16 -19.54
C ASP A 155 -15.71 -7.01 -18.30
N PRO A 156 -15.11 -6.88 -17.07
CA PRO A 156 -15.84 -7.05 -15.83
C PRO A 156 -16.92 -6.00 -15.63
N ILE A 157 -18.08 -6.44 -15.13
CA ILE A 157 -19.14 -5.54 -14.70
C ILE A 157 -18.59 -4.58 -13.66
N GLY A 158 -18.86 -3.27 -13.81
CA GLY A 158 -18.32 -2.23 -12.94
C GLY A 158 -16.91 -1.80 -13.29
N ARG A 159 -16.25 -2.44 -14.25
CA ARG A 159 -14.88 -2.09 -14.70
C ARG A 159 -13.87 -2.12 -13.57
N VAL A 160 -13.93 -3.13 -12.70
CA VAL A 160 -13.04 -3.31 -11.55
C VAL A 160 -12.18 -4.55 -11.76
N ASN A 161 -10.89 -4.41 -11.61
CA ASN A 161 -9.93 -5.51 -11.54
C ASN A 161 -9.84 -5.99 -10.07
N TYR A 162 -10.10 -7.25 -9.82
CA TYR A 162 -9.99 -7.82 -8.48
C TYR A 162 -8.53 -8.12 -8.12
N LEU A 163 -8.22 -8.06 -6.83
CA LEU A 163 -6.88 -8.31 -6.28
C LEU A 163 -5.83 -7.39 -6.90
N ARG A 164 -6.15 -6.09 -6.95
CA ARG A 164 -5.28 -5.04 -7.47
C ARG A 164 -5.22 -3.86 -6.52
N ALA A 165 -4.00 -3.42 -6.23
CA ALA A 165 -3.75 -2.26 -5.39
C ALA A 165 -3.81 -0.95 -6.17
N TYR A 166 -3.18 -0.87 -7.35
CA TYR A 166 -2.98 0.40 -8.08
C TYR A 166 -3.65 0.46 -9.45
N ASP A 167 -3.80 -0.65 -10.11
CA ASP A 167 -4.43 -0.81 -11.42
C ASP A 167 -5.86 -1.37 -11.29
N VAL A 168 -6.64 -0.77 -10.37
CA VAL A 168 -7.96 -1.25 -9.95
C VAL A 168 -9.05 -1.04 -11.00
N SER A 169 -8.87 -0.12 -11.96
CA SER A 169 -9.88 0.21 -12.97
C SER A 169 -9.57 -0.39 -14.33
N SER A 170 -10.53 -1.10 -14.90
CA SER A 170 -10.47 -1.61 -16.27
C SER A 170 -11.19 -0.69 -17.24
N ASN A 171 -10.69 -0.60 -18.48
CA ASN A 171 -11.26 0.18 -19.57
C ASN A 171 -11.51 1.65 -19.19
N SER A 172 -10.54 2.24 -18.47
CA SER A 172 -10.58 3.62 -17.95
C SER A 172 -9.20 4.23 -17.96
N PHE A 173 -9.09 5.49 -18.37
CA PHE A 173 -7.90 6.29 -18.08
C PHE A 173 -7.98 6.76 -16.63
N SER A 174 -6.99 6.43 -15.84
CA SER A 174 -6.99 6.65 -14.40
C SER A 174 -5.73 7.35 -13.93
N LEU A 175 -5.85 8.26 -12.97
CA LEU A 175 -4.75 8.84 -12.23
C LEU A 175 -4.50 7.95 -11.01
N SER A 176 -3.36 7.24 -11.00
CA SER A 176 -2.99 6.33 -9.91
C SER A 176 -2.38 7.10 -8.76
N GLN A 177 -1.31 7.85 -9.02
CA GLN A 177 -0.59 8.62 -8.00
C GLN A 177 -0.31 10.06 -8.48
N ALA A 178 -0.46 11.02 -7.56
CA ALA A 178 0.04 12.37 -7.66
C ALA A 178 0.63 12.75 -6.30
N ASP A 179 1.96 12.64 -6.18
CA ASP A 179 2.64 12.70 -4.90
C ASP A 179 3.52 13.94 -4.78
N LEU A 180 3.61 14.47 -3.56
CA LEU A 180 4.56 15.48 -3.16
C LEU A 180 5.33 15.00 -1.94
N ILE A 181 6.66 14.91 -2.07
CA ILE A 181 7.56 14.42 -1.03
C ILE A 181 8.48 15.54 -0.57
N LEU A 182 8.44 15.85 0.72
CA LEU A 182 9.31 16.78 1.41
C LEU A 182 10.19 15.99 2.38
N GLU A 183 11.51 16.07 2.20
CA GLU A 183 12.44 15.33 3.05
C GLU A 183 13.61 16.22 3.49
N SER A 184 13.89 16.18 4.79
CA SER A 184 15.10 16.74 5.36
C SER A 184 15.84 15.63 6.08
N ALA A 185 16.76 14.96 5.39
CA ALA A 185 17.50 13.83 5.94
C ALA A 185 18.47 14.28 7.05
N PRO A 186 18.68 13.49 8.10
CA PRO A 186 19.75 13.73 9.06
C PRO A 186 21.11 13.54 8.41
N ASP A 187 22.08 14.36 8.83
CA ASP A 187 23.49 14.27 8.47
C ASP A 187 24.35 14.34 9.76
N PRO A 188 24.51 13.23 10.49
CA PRO A 188 25.28 13.20 11.73
C PRO A 188 26.76 13.59 11.54
N ALA A 189 27.34 13.33 10.37
CA ALA A 189 28.71 13.69 10.05
C ALA A 189 28.85 15.22 9.88
N GLY A 190 27.85 15.88 9.32
CA GLY A 190 27.73 17.32 9.23
C GLY A 190 27.18 18.00 10.49
N GLY A 191 26.90 17.23 11.55
CA GLY A 191 26.40 17.74 12.84
C GLY A 191 24.89 17.81 12.98
N LYS A 192 24.12 17.48 11.93
CA LYS A 192 22.65 17.48 11.93
C LYS A 192 22.12 16.08 12.23
N ARG A 193 21.57 15.86 13.41
CA ARG A 193 21.07 14.55 13.84
C ARG A 193 19.57 14.36 13.67
N GLU A 194 18.84 15.46 13.51
CA GLU A 194 17.40 15.49 13.28
C GLU A 194 17.07 15.50 11.78
N GLY A 195 15.89 14.96 11.45
CA GLY A 195 15.33 14.96 10.12
C GLY A 195 13.82 14.83 10.18
N PHE A 196 13.19 14.96 9.02
CA PHE A 196 11.76 14.67 8.85
C PHE A 196 11.48 14.23 7.43
N ARG A 197 10.33 13.57 7.25
CA ARG A 197 9.75 13.28 5.95
C ARG A 197 8.25 13.46 5.98
N ILE A 198 7.69 14.07 4.93
CA ILE A 198 6.26 14.22 4.69
C ILE A 198 6.00 13.84 3.24
N ASP A 199 5.14 12.83 3.04
CA ASP A 199 4.68 12.41 1.73
C ASP A 199 3.18 12.63 1.65
N LEU A 200 2.76 13.54 0.79
CA LEU A 200 1.36 13.74 0.42
C LEU A 200 1.08 12.94 -0.85
N GLN A 201 0.02 12.17 -0.84
CA GLN A 201 -0.38 11.32 -1.95
C GLN A 201 -1.84 11.52 -2.28
N TYR A 202 -2.11 11.72 -3.57
CA TYR A 202 -3.44 11.84 -4.15
C TYR A 202 -3.57 10.86 -5.31
N GLY A 203 -4.82 10.56 -5.69
CA GLY A 203 -5.11 9.64 -6.77
C GLY A 203 -5.74 8.33 -6.29
N GLN A 204 -5.90 7.39 -7.21
CA GLN A 204 -6.63 6.15 -6.96
C GLN A 204 -5.92 5.23 -5.95
N ALA A 205 -4.58 5.22 -5.97
CA ALA A 205 -3.75 4.48 -5.02
C ALA A 205 -4.02 4.88 -3.57
N THR A 206 -4.33 6.16 -3.31
CA THR A 206 -4.69 6.66 -1.97
C THR A 206 -5.92 5.95 -1.40
N SER A 207 -6.92 5.63 -2.24
CA SER A 207 -8.11 4.90 -1.80
C SER A 207 -7.80 3.46 -1.40
N THR A 208 -6.86 2.81 -2.09
CA THR A 208 -6.40 1.46 -1.74
C THR A 208 -5.62 1.46 -0.43
N LEU A 209 -4.62 2.34 -0.33
CA LEU A 209 -3.70 2.34 0.81
C LEU A 209 -4.33 2.84 2.10
N GLN A 210 -5.21 3.83 2.03
CA GLN A 210 -5.64 4.61 3.19
C GLN A 210 -7.15 4.77 3.33
N GLY A 211 -7.92 4.16 2.45
CA GLY A 211 -9.36 4.27 2.43
C GLY A 211 -10.11 3.19 3.20
N ASN A 212 -9.41 2.31 3.93
CA ASN A 212 -10.03 1.18 4.60
C ASN A 212 -10.62 1.59 5.97
N PRO A 213 -11.96 1.72 6.09
CA PRO A 213 -12.60 2.12 7.35
C PRO A 213 -12.58 1.02 8.43
N THR A 214 -12.14 -0.19 8.11
CA THR A 214 -12.03 -1.28 9.09
C THR A 214 -10.74 -1.17 9.90
N ASN A 215 -9.68 -0.61 9.33
CA ASN A 215 -8.39 -0.46 9.99
C ASN A 215 -8.14 0.99 10.42
N GLU A 216 -8.50 1.97 9.61
CA GLU A 216 -8.30 3.38 9.91
C GLU A 216 -9.59 4.01 10.44
N LEU A 217 -9.59 4.46 11.69
CA LEU A 217 -10.77 5.00 12.37
C LEU A 217 -11.31 6.27 11.76
N ARG A 218 -10.44 7.09 11.20
CA ARG A 218 -10.77 8.36 10.55
C ARG A 218 -10.05 8.48 9.21
N PRO A 219 -10.38 7.62 8.23
CA PRO A 219 -9.66 7.57 6.96
C PRO A 219 -9.67 8.92 6.24
N GLU A 220 -10.75 9.70 6.33
CA GLU A 220 -10.88 11.02 5.69
C GLU A 220 -9.89 12.06 6.24
N VAL A 221 -9.45 11.91 7.50
CA VAL A 221 -8.49 12.84 8.12
C VAL A 221 -7.06 12.57 7.66
N TYR A 222 -6.71 11.30 7.44
CA TYR A 222 -5.34 10.87 7.17
C TYR A 222 -5.11 10.42 5.73
N ARG A 223 -6.16 10.40 4.91
CA ARG A 223 -6.18 9.82 3.57
C ARG A 223 -5.04 10.28 2.68
N ASP A 224 -4.74 11.56 2.68
CA ASP A 224 -3.75 12.16 1.77
C ASP A 224 -2.35 12.27 2.39
N ILE A 225 -2.17 11.76 3.61
CA ILE A 225 -0.88 11.72 4.31
C ILE A 225 -0.35 10.27 4.28
N PHE A 226 0.46 9.95 3.28
CA PHE A 226 1.06 8.61 3.19
C PHE A 226 2.15 8.41 4.23
N GLN A 227 3.06 9.37 4.38
CA GLN A 227 4.08 9.38 5.43
C GLN A 227 4.17 10.74 6.10
N ALA A 228 4.38 10.77 7.40
CA ALA A 228 4.70 11.97 8.17
C ALA A 228 5.42 11.55 9.44
N TYR A 229 6.75 11.69 9.47
CA TYR A 229 7.56 11.33 10.63
C TYR A 229 8.77 12.22 10.83
N GLY A 230 9.19 12.33 12.09
CA GLY A 230 10.44 12.93 12.48
C GLY A 230 11.48 11.87 12.81
N THR A 231 12.74 12.15 12.51
CA THR A 231 13.89 11.27 12.71
C THR A 231 14.89 11.91 13.67
N TYR A 232 15.49 11.11 14.55
CA TYR A 232 16.66 11.50 15.31
C TYR A 232 17.70 10.38 15.35
N VAL A 233 18.97 10.72 15.10
CA VAL A 233 20.09 9.78 15.15
C VAL A 233 20.86 9.95 16.46
N PHE A 234 20.65 9.02 17.39
CA PHE A 234 21.38 8.98 18.67
C PHE A 234 22.84 8.54 18.45
N PRO A 235 23.82 9.15 19.15
CA PRO A 235 25.24 8.80 19.04
C PRO A 235 25.58 7.51 19.83
N LEU A 236 24.90 6.41 19.51
CA LEU A 236 25.10 5.09 20.13
C LEU A 236 25.70 4.13 19.11
N GLY A 237 26.91 3.65 19.34
CA GLY A 237 27.63 2.79 18.40
C GLY A 237 27.83 3.46 17.05
N ALA A 238 27.41 2.80 15.99
CA ALA A 238 27.41 3.35 14.62
C ALA A 238 26.25 4.33 14.35
N GLY A 239 25.39 4.56 15.32
CA GLY A 239 24.20 5.41 15.24
C GLY A 239 22.92 4.58 15.42
N LEU A 240 22.10 4.98 16.40
CA LEU A 240 20.74 4.47 16.57
C LEU A 240 19.78 5.49 15.95
N THR A 241 19.18 5.14 14.83
CA THR A 241 18.15 5.97 14.18
C THR A 241 16.79 5.65 14.80
N VAL A 242 16.09 6.66 15.25
CA VAL A 242 14.72 6.53 15.79
C VAL A 242 13.79 7.47 15.03
N ASP A 243 12.70 6.92 14.52
CA ASP A 243 11.61 7.68 13.89
C ASP A 243 10.38 7.63 14.78
N PHE A 244 9.63 8.72 14.79
CA PHE A 244 8.30 8.84 15.39
C PHE A 244 7.34 9.46 14.38
N GLY A 245 6.21 8.80 14.15
CA GLY A 245 5.18 9.26 13.23
C GLY A 245 4.59 8.14 12.40
N LYS A 246 4.09 8.47 11.21
CA LYS A 246 3.51 7.56 10.22
C LYS A 246 4.53 7.29 9.12
N TRP A 247 4.84 6.03 8.83
CA TRP A 247 5.80 5.63 7.80
C TRP A 247 5.29 4.45 6.98
N ALA A 248 5.77 4.34 5.72
CA ALA A 248 5.52 3.20 4.86
C ALA A 248 6.06 1.90 5.48
N SER A 249 5.30 0.84 5.43
CA SER A 249 5.75 -0.48 5.87
C SER A 249 6.99 -0.93 5.10
N SER A 250 7.81 -1.78 5.72
CA SER A 250 8.89 -2.52 5.06
C SER A 250 8.65 -4.04 5.13
N LEU A 251 7.42 -4.46 5.39
CA LEU A 251 6.97 -5.81 5.13
C LEU A 251 6.68 -5.93 3.63
N GLY A 252 7.26 -6.96 3.02
CA GLY A 252 7.24 -7.13 1.58
C GLY A 252 8.35 -6.37 0.82
N ILE A 253 8.67 -6.86 -0.38
CA ILE A 253 9.72 -6.28 -1.22
C ILE A 253 9.22 -5.09 -2.06
N GLU A 254 7.95 -5.08 -2.46
CA GLU A 254 7.37 -4.01 -3.25
C GLU A 254 7.02 -2.78 -2.39
N GLY A 255 7.07 -1.61 -2.99
CA GLY A 255 6.82 -0.34 -2.31
C GLY A 255 5.78 0.54 -3.02
N ASN A 256 5.53 1.71 -2.43
CA ASN A 256 4.47 2.61 -2.86
C ASN A 256 4.71 3.24 -4.25
N TYR A 257 5.92 3.74 -4.53
CA TYR A 257 6.14 4.58 -5.72
C TYR A 257 6.33 3.75 -6.98
N THR A 258 5.46 3.92 -7.97
CA THR A 258 5.47 3.15 -9.23
C THR A 258 6.79 3.30 -9.99
N LYS A 259 7.45 4.46 -9.90
CA LYS A 259 8.75 4.67 -10.55
C LYS A 259 9.85 3.73 -10.06
N ASP A 260 9.74 3.23 -8.82
CA ASP A 260 10.75 2.41 -8.15
C ASP A 260 10.48 0.90 -8.25
N GLN A 261 9.36 0.52 -8.89
CA GLN A 261 8.96 -0.88 -9.01
C GLN A 261 9.36 -1.47 -10.36
N LEU A 262 9.56 -2.78 -10.40
CA LEU A 262 9.83 -3.52 -11.64
C LEU A 262 8.61 -3.63 -12.54
N ASN A 263 7.43 -3.76 -11.95
CA ASN A 263 6.14 -3.91 -12.63
C ASN A 263 5.25 -2.69 -12.36
N TYR A 264 4.23 -2.47 -13.21
CA TYR A 264 3.22 -1.43 -12.95
C TYR A 264 2.25 -1.88 -11.86
N SER A 265 1.63 -3.03 -12.05
CA SER A 265 0.79 -3.65 -11.03
C SER A 265 1.63 -4.12 -9.84
N ARG A 266 1.00 -4.17 -8.68
CA ARG A 266 1.62 -4.72 -7.47
C ARG A 266 1.29 -6.21 -7.33
N SER A 267 2.12 -6.92 -6.57
CA SER A 267 1.89 -8.32 -6.19
C SER A 267 0.66 -8.47 -5.32
N PHE A 268 0.14 -9.70 -5.18
CA PHE A 268 -0.85 -10.02 -4.16
C PHE A 268 -0.29 -9.76 -2.75
N TRP A 269 1.00 -10.01 -2.54
CA TRP A 269 1.64 -9.77 -1.25
C TRP A 269 1.67 -8.30 -0.89
N PHE A 270 1.97 -7.41 -1.83
CA PHE A 270 1.85 -5.97 -1.58
C PHE A 270 0.42 -5.55 -1.22
N ASP A 271 -0.60 -6.15 -1.87
CA ASP A 271 -2.01 -5.79 -1.65
C ASP A 271 -2.52 -6.20 -0.27
N TYR A 272 -1.91 -7.21 0.34
CA TYR A 272 -2.37 -7.79 1.60
C TYR A 272 -1.43 -7.61 2.79
N LEU A 273 -0.15 -7.30 2.57
CA LEU A 273 0.74 -6.89 3.65
C LEU A 273 0.45 -5.45 4.06
N PRO A 274 0.78 -5.04 5.29
CA PRO A 274 0.53 -3.68 5.76
C PRO A 274 1.20 -2.63 4.89
N PHE A 275 0.49 -1.56 4.55
CA PHE A 275 0.99 -0.46 3.75
C PHE A 275 1.76 0.57 4.58
N TYR A 276 1.33 0.82 5.82
CA TYR A 276 1.94 1.80 6.71
C TYR A 276 1.74 1.45 8.18
N HIS A 277 2.52 2.13 9.02
CA HIS A 277 2.39 2.07 10.47
C HIS A 277 2.51 3.46 11.09
N MET A 278 1.90 3.64 12.24
CA MET A 278 2.08 4.81 13.10
C MET A 278 2.62 4.39 14.45
N GLY A 279 3.73 5.03 14.88
CA GLY A 279 4.34 4.67 16.17
C GLY A 279 5.78 5.14 16.32
N VAL A 280 6.61 4.29 16.88
CA VAL A 280 8.07 4.47 17.01
C VAL A 280 8.77 3.31 16.32
N ARG A 281 9.73 3.61 15.45
CA ARG A 281 10.65 2.60 14.93
C ARG A 281 12.09 2.98 15.24
N ALA A 282 12.90 1.95 15.49
CA ALA A 282 14.33 2.08 15.73
C ALA A 282 15.10 1.20 14.76
N LYS A 283 16.20 1.73 14.20
CA LYS A 283 17.15 1.01 13.37
C LYS A 283 18.53 1.14 13.96
N TYR A 284 19.21 0.02 14.16
CA TYR A 284 20.57 -0.03 14.65
C TYR A 284 21.47 -0.81 13.70
N ALA A 285 22.40 -0.12 13.05
CA ALA A 285 23.44 -0.74 12.25
C ALA A 285 24.56 -1.26 13.18
N VAL A 286 24.75 -2.58 13.22
CA VAL A 286 25.86 -3.19 13.94
C VAL A 286 27.17 -2.95 13.18
N ASN A 287 27.10 -3.04 11.87
CA ASN A 287 28.17 -2.74 10.90
C ASN A 287 27.55 -2.53 9.52
N ASP A 288 28.37 -2.37 8.48
CA ASP A 288 27.92 -2.16 7.10
C ASP A 288 27.15 -3.33 6.49
N GLN A 289 27.19 -4.51 7.12
CA GLN A 289 26.56 -5.74 6.61
C GLN A 289 25.35 -6.20 7.42
N LEU A 290 25.15 -5.67 8.63
CA LEU A 290 24.13 -6.15 9.56
C LEU A 290 23.45 -4.98 10.26
N ALA A 291 22.13 -4.92 10.16
CA ALA A 291 21.29 -4.01 10.92
C ALA A 291 20.09 -4.73 11.52
N PHE A 292 19.61 -4.22 12.65
CA PHE A 292 18.37 -4.63 13.31
C PHE A 292 17.34 -3.50 13.23
N ASN A 293 16.09 -3.88 13.07
CA ASN A 293 14.92 -2.99 13.15
C ASN A 293 14.04 -3.45 14.32
N PHE A 294 13.45 -2.49 15.00
CA PHE A 294 12.45 -2.73 16.03
C PHE A 294 11.36 -1.66 15.96
N TRP A 295 10.09 -2.07 15.94
CA TRP A 295 8.95 -1.15 15.91
C TRP A 295 7.99 -1.42 17.06
N ILE A 296 7.34 -0.37 17.53
CA ILE A 296 6.14 -0.38 18.37
C ILE A 296 5.14 0.52 17.68
N THR A 297 3.99 -0.04 17.29
CA THR A 297 3.01 0.63 16.46
C THR A 297 1.59 0.54 17.04
N ASN A 298 0.68 1.31 16.47
CA ASN A 298 -0.75 1.21 16.78
C ASN A 298 -1.37 -0.08 16.22
N GLY A 299 -0.89 -0.54 15.06
CA GLY A 299 -1.39 -1.68 14.31
C GLY A 299 -0.98 -1.62 12.84
N THR A 300 -1.54 -2.50 12.03
CA THR A 300 -1.43 -2.47 10.57
C THR A 300 -2.42 -1.45 10.00
N ASP A 301 -1.93 -0.53 9.16
CA ASP A 301 -2.75 0.49 8.49
C ASP A 301 -3.60 1.33 9.46
N GLN A 302 -3.05 1.61 10.64
CA GLN A 302 -3.68 2.38 11.70
C GLN A 302 -2.88 3.63 12.06
N THR A 303 -3.38 4.80 11.66
CA THR A 303 -2.85 6.08 12.16
C THR A 303 -3.30 6.32 13.59
N GLU A 304 -4.50 5.89 13.95
CA GLU A 304 -5.02 5.89 15.32
C GLU A 304 -5.36 4.46 15.75
N ALA A 305 -4.98 4.10 16.95
CA ALA A 305 -5.28 2.77 17.50
C ALA A 305 -6.77 2.58 17.78
N PHE A 306 -7.34 1.46 17.33
CA PHE A 306 -8.72 1.06 17.63
C PHE A 306 -8.81 0.02 18.75
N ASN A 307 -7.69 -0.31 19.37
CA ASN A 307 -7.59 -1.15 20.56
C ASN A 307 -6.46 -0.67 21.48
N ASN A 308 -6.34 -1.29 22.66
CA ASN A 308 -5.34 -0.92 23.65
C ASN A 308 -3.98 -1.65 23.46
N TYR A 309 -3.87 -2.55 22.50
CA TYR A 309 -2.63 -3.26 22.24
C TYR A 309 -1.65 -2.40 21.43
N LYS A 310 -0.36 -2.67 21.56
CA LYS A 310 0.68 -2.09 20.73
C LYS A 310 1.43 -3.20 20.03
N ASP A 311 1.40 -3.14 18.72
CA ASP A 311 2.00 -4.13 17.86
C ASP A 311 3.51 -3.95 17.78
N GLN A 312 4.20 -5.05 17.53
CA GLN A 312 5.65 -5.08 17.54
C GLN A 312 6.21 -5.75 16.30
N MET A 313 7.28 -5.22 15.77
CA MET A 313 8.05 -5.85 14.71
C MET A 313 9.52 -5.90 15.08
N VAL A 314 10.17 -7.05 14.83
CA VAL A 314 11.61 -7.24 14.89
C VAL A 314 12.10 -7.62 13.50
N GLY A 315 13.11 -6.92 13.00
CA GLY A 315 13.66 -7.15 11.67
C GLY A 315 15.17 -7.27 11.68
N LEU A 316 15.67 -8.08 10.75
CA LEU A 316 17.10 -8.29 10.47
C LEU A 316 17.34 -7.92 9.00
N VAL A 317 18.32 -7.06 8.76
CA VAL A 317 18.79 -6.72 7.41
C VAL A 317 20.25 -7.15 7.27
N LEU A 318 20.51 -8.02 6.32
CA LEU A 318 21.83 -8.50 5.93
C LEU A 318 22.18 -7.94 4.56
N THR A 319 23.31 -7.23 4.48
CA THR A 319 23.86 -6.65 3.24
C THR A 319 25.28 -7.15 3.05
N PRO A 320 25.46 -8.45 2.67
CA PRO A 320 26.79 -9.07 2.62
C PRO A 320 27.71 -8.44 1.56
N SER A 321 27.12 -7.81 0.54
CA SER A 321 27.81 -7.00 -0.47
C SER A 321 26.89 -5.85 -0.91
N ALA A 322 27.42 -4.88 -1.65
CA ALA A 322 26.63 -3.79 -2.21
C ALA A 322 25.52 -4.27 -3.18
N ASP A 323 25.69 -5.46 -3.75
CA ASP A 323 24.77 -6.03 -4.75
C ASP A 323 23.76 -7.01 -4.18
N LEU A 324 23.82 -7.34 -2.88
CA LEU A 324 22.96 -8.34 -2.24
C LEU A 324 22.43 -7.83 -0.91
N SER A 325 21.11 -7.83 -0.77
CA SER A 325 20.40 -7.55 0.47
C SER A 325 19.41 -8.66 0.79
N TRP A 326 19.33 -9.05 2.05
CA TRP A 326 18.35 -9.98 2.57
C TRP A 326 17.73 -9.43 3.84
N THR A 327 16.41 -9.34 3.85
CA THR A 327 15.62 -8.86 4.99
C THR A 327 14.75 -10.00 5.51
N VAL A 328 14.65 -10.10 6.84
CA VAL A 328 13.73 -11.00 7.53
C VAL A 328 13.03 -10.18 8.61
N ASN A 329 11.71 -10.18 8.62
CA ASN A 329 10.88 -9.47 9.57
C ASN A 329 9.92 -10.45 10.27
N PHE A 330 9.69 -10.22 11.55
CA PHE A 330 8.62 -10.85 12.29
C PHE A 330 7.77 -9.78 12.97
N TYR A 331 6.50 -9.74 12.60
CA TYR A 331 5.49 -8.85 13.16
C TYR A 331 4.52 -9.64 14.02
N ASN A 332 4.16 -9.11 15.20
CA ASN A 332 3.13 -9.65 16.07
C ASN A 332 2.22 -8.51 16.52
N GLY A 333 0.93 -8.65 16.26
CA GLY A 333 -0.06 -7.63 16.52
C GLY A 333 -1.40 -8.17 17.00
N GLN A 334 -2.31 -7.24 17.29
CA GLN A 334 -3.72 -7.51 17.54
C GLN A 334 -4.56 -6.56 16.72
N GLU A 335 -5.14 -7.09 15.63
CA GLU A 335 -5.83 -6.30 14.60
C GLU A 335 -7.36 -6.31 14.77
N HIS A 336 -7.83 -6.58 15.97
CA HIS A 336 -9.25 -6.56 16.28
C HIS A 336 -9.62 -5.32 17.10
N PRO A 337 -10.67 -4.57 16.71
CA PRO A 337 -11.10 -3.40 17.46
C PRO A 337 -11.70 -3.80 18.83
N ASP A 338 -11.42 -3.01 19.85
CA ASP A 338 -12.12 -3.06 21.14
C ASP A 338 -13.20 -1.97 21.27
N VAL A 339 -13.32 -1.12 20.25
CA VAL A 339 -14.31 -0.04 20.16
C VAL A 339 -14.98 -0.02 18.79
N ILE A 340 -16.20 0.49 18.75
CA ILE A 340 -16.92 0.80 17.52
C ILE A 340 -16.99 2.31 17.36
N TYR A 341 -16.62 2.81 16.20
CA TYR A 341 -16.77 4.19 15.80
C TYR A 341 -18.06 4.37 15.03
N LEU A 342 -18.94 5.24 15.55
CA LEU A 342 -20.17 5.60 14.88
C LEU A 342 -20.09 7.07 14.47
N GLN A 343 -20.33 7.34 13.19
CA GLN A 343 -20.42 8.71 12.72
C GLN A 343 -21.63 9.38 13.37
N ALA A 344 -21.44 10.58 13.89
CA ALA A 344 -22.53 11.29 14.55
C ALA A 344 -23.67 11.65 13.61
N PRO A 345 -24.88 11.64 14.09
CA PRO A 345 -26.02 12.10 13.34
C PRO A 345 -26.03 13.63 13.24
N GLY A 346 -25.79 14.17 12.06
CA GLY A 346 -26.19 15.50 11.62
C GLY A 346 -25.49 16.75 12.18
N PRO A 347 -25.62 17.88 11.49
CA PRO A 347 -25.01 19.13 11.91
C PRO A 347 -25.67 19.70 13.18
N GLY A 348 -24.84 20.13 14.13
CA GLY A 348 -25.26 20.80 15.35
C GLY A 348 -25.34 19.93 16.60
N GLN A 349 -25.11 18.64 16.54
CA GLN A 349 -24.95 17.80 17.72
C GLN A 349 -23.47 17.72 18.12
N LYS A 350 -23.18 18.11 19.35
CA LYS A 350 -21.85 17.87 19.92
C LYS A 350 -21.69 16.39 20.18
N ASN A 351 -20.64 15.83 19.60
CA ASN A 351 -20.35 14.43 19.74
C ASN A 351 -19.31 14.23 20.84
N LEU A 352 -19.71 13.50 21.83
CA LEU A 352 -18.80 13.00 22.84
C LEU A 352 -18.42 11.56 22.49
N PRO A 353 -17.19 11.14 22.67
CA PRO A 353 -16.13 11.84 23.41
C PRO A 353 -15.32 12.86 22.62
N ASN A 354 -15.45 12.93 21.29
CA ASN A 354 -14.77 13.95 20.51
C ASN A 354 -15.79 14.89 19.82
N GLU A 355 -15.47 16.15 19.71
CA GLU A 355 -16.35 17.18 19.13
C GLU A 355 -16.46 17.10 17.59
N GLN A 356 -15.94 16.04 16.96
CA GLN A 356 -15.79 15.91 15.51
C GLN A 356 -16.83 15.03 14.83
N GLY A 357 -17.88 14.68 15.50
CA GLY A 357 -18.96 13.93 14.87
C GLY A 357 -18.87 12.41 15.00
N THR A 358 -18.06 11.87 15.90
CA THR A 358 -17.85 10.43 16.05
C THR A 358 -18.15 9.99 17.48
N TYR A 359 -18.99 8.97 17.63
CA TYR A 359 -19.20 8.26 18.91
C TYR A 359 -18.28 7.05 18.98
N ILE A 360 -17.74 6.81 20.17
CA ILE A 360 -16.93 5.64 20.48
C ILE A 360 -17.72 4.77 21.45
N LEU A 361 -18.01 3.54 21.07
CA LEU A 361 -18.69 2.56 21.91
C LEU A 361 -17.76 1.38 22.17
N PRO A 362 -17.62 0.92 23.42
CA PRO A 362 -16.86 -0.28 23.72
C PRO A 362 -17.56 -1.52 23.17
N ILE A 363 -16.78 -2.46 22.62
CA ILE A 363 -17.27 -3.79 22.24
C ILE A 363 -17.26 -4.66 23.49
N ALA A 364 -18.40 -5.29 23.79
CA ALA A 364 -18.47 -6.27 24.87
C ALA A 364 -17.75 -7.56 24.43
N ASN A 365 -16.72 -7.99 25.17
CA ASN A 365 -15.88 -9.15 24.86
C ASN A 365 -15.22 -9.04 23.45
N PRO A 366 -14.38 -8.04 23.22
CA PRO A 366 -13.74 -7.87 21.93
C PRO A 366 -12.86 -9.08 21.61
N PRO A 367 -12.69 -9.42 20.33
CA PRO A 367 -11.70 -10.40 19.93
C PRO A 367 -10.29 -9.99 20.39
N THR A 368 -9.48 -10.96 20.82
CA THR A 368 -8.12 -10.72 21.34
C THR A 368 -7.10 -11.67 20.72
N GLY A 369 -7.44 -12.23 19.57
CA GLY A 369 -6.51 -13.05 18.80
C GLY A 369 -5.32 -12.24 18.27
N ARG A 370 -4.36 -12.93 17.69
CA ARG A 370 -3.12 -12.34 17.22
C ARG A 370 -2.99 -12.51 15.72
N LEU A 371 -2.45 -11.45 15.10
CA LEU A 371 -1.85 -11.47 13.78
C LEU A 371 -0.34 -11.68 13.95
N ASP A 372 0.21 -12.69 13.29
CA ASP A 372 1.64 -12.92 13.17
C ASP A 372 2.01 -12.91 11.69
N ILE A 373 3.05 -12.15 11.32
CA ILE A 373 3.59 -12.10 9.97
C ILE A 373 5.08 -12.45 10.05
N LEU A 374 5.47 -13.50 9.31
CA LEU A 374 6.87 -13.77 8.98
C LEU A 374 7.08 -13.41 7.51
N ASP A 375 7.84 -12.38 7.28
CA ASP A 375 8.19 -11.84 5.97
C ASP A 375 9.69 -12.01 5.72
N SER A 376 10.07 -12.46 4.54
CA SER A 376 11.45 -12.61 4.14
C SER A 376 11.64 -12.34 2.67
N TYR A 377 12.50 -11.39 2.33
CA TYR A 377 12.83 -11.09 0.95
C TYR A 377 14.32 -10.86 0.72
N VAL A 378 14.77 -11.26 -0.46
CA VAL A 378 16.15 -11.11 -0.93
C VAL A 378 16.15 -10.40 -2.27
N SER A 379 17.08 -9.45 -2.44
CA SER A 379 17.32 -8.74 -3.69
C SER A 379 18.79 -8.85 -4.06
N TRP A 380 19.08 -9.17 -5.31
CA TRP A 380 20.42 -9.38 -5.83
C TRP A 380 20.60 -8.73 -7.21
N GLN A 381 21.48 -7.74 -7.27
CA GLN A 381 21.98 -7.20 -8.54
C GLN A 381 23.03 -8.16 -9.10
N ALA A 382 22.58 -9.22 -9.81
CA ALA A 382 23.44 -10.31 -10.29
C ALA A 382 24.49 -9.83 -11.31
N THR A 383 24.13 -8.85 -12.13
CA THR A 383 25.03 -8.12 -13.03
C THR A 383 24.56 -6.66 -13.12
N LYS A 384 25.31 -5.79 -13.83
CA LYS A 384 24.85 -4.41 -14.08
C LYS A 384 23.49 -4.32 -14.80
N ALA A 385 23.12 -5.37 -15.54
CA ALA A 385 21.87 -5.40 -16.31
C ALA A 385 20.81 -6.31 -15.70
N LEU A 386 21.16 -7.28 -14.85
CA LEU A 386 20.25 -8.29 -14.32
C LEU A 386 20.07 -8.12 -12.82
N MET A 387 18.84 -7.86 -12.40
CA MET A 387 18.37 -7.89 -11.02
C MET A 387 17.47 -9.11 -10.83
N LEU A 388 17.64 -9.82 -9.73
CA LEU A 388 16.82 -10.93 -9.30
C LEU A 388 16.34 -10.68 -7.86
N ALA A 389 15.10 -11.07 -7.55
CA ALA A 389 14.63 -11.03 -6.18
C ALA A 389 13.64 -12.17 -5.90
N ALA A 390 13.48 -12.47 -4.62
CA ALA A 390 12.51 -13.44 -4.14
C ALA A 390 11.94 -12.97 -2.80
N GLU A 391 10.68 -13.26 -2.60
CA GLU A 391 9.91 -12.98 -1.40
C GLU A 391 9.18 -14.25 -0.95
N ALA A 392 9.07 -14.45 0.36
CA ALA A 392 8.33 -15.56 0.94
C ALA A 392 7.72 -15.11 2.26
N ASP A 393 6.41 -15.35 2.40
CA ASP A 393 5.60 -14.86 3.50
C ASP A 393 4.76 -15.96 4.11
N TYR A 394 4.60 -15.84 5.42
CA TYR A 394 3.65 -16.59 6.21
C TYR A 394 2.89 -15.66 7.13
N VAL A 395 1.58 -15.59 6.97
CA VAL A 395 0.69 -14.78 7.79
C VAL A 395 -0.30 -15.70 8.48
N GLN A 396 -0.52 -15.52 9.77
CA GLN A 396 -1.60 -16.20 10.48
C GLN A 396 -2.35 -15.21 11.37
N GLU A 397 -3.65 -15.40 11.44
CA GLU A 397 -4.50 -14.62 12.34
C GLU A 397 -5.46 -15.51 13.11
N ARG A 398 -5.76 -15.11 14.33
CA ARG A 398 -6.76 -15.75 15.19
C ARG A 398 -7.77 -14.71 15.64
N LEU A 399 -9.05 -15.05 15.59
CA LEU A 399 -10.08 -14.18 16.18
C LEU A 399 -9.96 -14.12 17.70
N TYR A 400 -9.77 -15.26 18.34
CA TYR A 400 -9.51 -15.39 19.78
C TYR A 400 -8.28 -16.24 20.03
N SER A 401 -7.65 -16.09 21.19
CA SER A 401 -6.46 -16.87 21.56
C SER A 401 -6.65 -18.39 21.51
N TYR A 402 -7.89 -18.86 21.64
CA TYR A 402 -8.28 -20.27 21.59
C TYR A 402 -8.87 -20.72 20.24
N SER A 403 -9.07 -19.80 19.30
CA SER A 403 -9.57 -20.12 17.96
C SER A 403 -8.48 -20.78 17.11
N SER A 404 -8.89 -21.61 16.15
CA SER A 404 -7.98 -22.06 15.09
C SER A 404 -7.54 -20.86 14.26
N PRO A 405 -6.28 -20.79 13.84
CA PRO A 405 -5.83 -19.71 12.98
C PRO A 405 -6.29 -19.93 11.55
N ASP A 406 -6.64 -18.85 10.89
CA ASP A 406 -6.57 -18.75 9.44
C ASP A 406 -5.15 -18.36 9.04
N HIS A 407 -4.68 -18.77 7.87
CA HIS A 407 -3.32 -18.48 7.46
C HIS A 407 -3.18 -18.31 5.95
N VAL A 408 -2.22 -17.46 5.58
CA VAL A 408 -1.83 -17.23 4.19
C VAL A 408 -0.34 -17.49 4.05
N THR A 409 0.04 -18.17 2.98
CA THR A 409 1.45 -18.45 2.72
C THR A 409 1.73 -18.47 1.24
N GLY A 410 2.95 -18.14 0.89
CA GLY A 410 3.43 -18.15 -0.49
C GLY A 410 4.63 -17.27 -0.69
N GLY A 411 4.70 -16.62 -1.84
CA GLY A 411 5.79 -15.72 -2.18
C GLY A 411 5.80 -15.36 -3.65
N ALA A 412 6.81 -14.56 -4.01
CA ALA A 412 6.99 -14.04 -5.35
C ALA A 412 8.46 -14.15 -5.81
N LEU A 413 8.64 -14.31 -7.11
CA LEU A 413 9.93 -14.26 -7.78
C LEU A 413 9.92 -13.09 -8.77
N TYR A 414 11.00 -12.34 -8.78
CA TYR A 414 11.16 -11.16 -9.61
C TYR A 414 12.45 -11.26 -10.44
N GLY A 415 12.37 -10.82 -11.68
CA GLY A 415 13.53 -10.66 -12.55
C GLY A 415 13.41 -9.39 -13.38
N GLY A 416 14.42 -8.51 -13.31
CA GLY A 416 14.50 -7.31 -14.13
C GLY A 416 15.75 -7.35 -15.00
N TYR A 417 15.63 -7.04 -16.29
CA TYR A 417 16.77 -7.01 -17.20
C TYR A 417 16.79 -5.74 -18.04
N GLN A 418 17.88 -4.99 -17.91
CA GLN A 418 18.15 -3.79 -18.70
C GLN A 418 18.66 -4.18 -20.08
N LEU A 419 17.83 -4.00 -21.12
CA LEU A 419 18.18 -4.34 -22.53
C LEU A 419 19.05 -3.26 -23.16
N THR A 420 18.69 -1.99 -22.95
CA THR A 420 19.41 -0.81 -23.43
C THR A 420 19.30 0.29 -22.36
N PRO A 421 20.03 1.41 -22.43
CA PRO A 421 19.85 2.51 -21.48
C PRO A 421 18.39 3.05 -21.38
N ALA A 422 17.61 2.88 -22.45
CA ALA A 422 16.21 3.35 -22.49
C ALA A 422 15.18 2.24 -22.31
N MET A 423 15.55 0.94 -22.41
CA MET A 423 14.59 -0.16 -22.44
C MET A 423 14.97 -1.24 -21.44
N ALA A 424 14.00 -1.62 -20.60
CA ALA A 424 14.12 -2.75 -19.69
C ALA A 424 12.90 -3.68 -19.82
N VAL A 425 13.06 -4.91 -19.34
CA VAL A 425 11.96 -5.87 -19.19
C VAL A 425 11.96 -6.42 -17.79
N ALA A 426 10.77 -6.77 -17.28
CA ALA A 426 10.61 -7.39 -15.99
C ALA A 426 9.62 -8.56 -16.04
N LEU A 427 9.83 -9.52 -15.15
CA LEU A 427 8.95 -10.66 -14.92
C LEU A 427 8.69 -10.79 -13.43
N ARG A 428 7.43 -11.01 -13.05
CA ARG A 428 7.02 -11.44 -11.72
C ARG A 428 6.23 -12.73 -11.86
N LEU A 429 6.49 -13.69 -10.96
CA LEU A 429 5.71 -14.91 -10.79
C LEU A 429 5.37 -15.05 -9.33
N GLU A 430 4.11 -15.31 -9.03
CA GLU A 430 3.61 -15.26 -7.67
C GLU A 430 2.69 -16.45 -7.35
N TYR A 431 2.73 -16.86 -6.09
CA TYR A 431 1.83 -17.85 -5.52
C TYR A 431 1.37 -17.39 -4.14
N LEU A 432 0.06 -17.51 -3.88
CA LEU A 432 -0.56 -17.22 -2.60
C LEU A 432 -1.60 -18.30 -2.29
N ALA A 433 -1.47 -18.94 -1.13
CA ALA A 433 -2.40 -19.88 -0.59
C ALA A 433 -3.12 -19.25 0.60
N ASP A 434 -4.39 -18.91 0.44
CA ASP A 434 -5.27 -18.41 1.49
C ASP A 434 -6.08 -19.56 2.06
N VAL A 435 -5.77 -19.95 3.29
CA VAL A 435 -6.45 -21.06 4.00
C VAL A 435 -7.23 -20.49 5.17
N GLY A 436 -8.55 -20.58 5.07
CA GLY A 436 -9.48 -19.93 5.99
C GLY A 436 -10.13 -18.69 5.41
N GLY A 437 -9.55 -18.10 4.36
CA GLY A 437 -10.09 -16.90 3.70
C GLY A 437 -9.69 -15.59 4.39
N LEU A 438 -8.54 -15.58 5.05
CA LEU A 438 -8.05 -14.41 5.80
C LEU A 438 -7.93 -13.17 4.91
N TYR A 439 -7.41 -13.32 3.70
CA TYR A 439 -7.18 -12.23 2.77
C TYR A 439 -8.32 -12.05 1.76
N THR A 440 -8.80 -13.15 1.20
CA THR A 440 -9.72 -13.10 0.08
C THR A 440 -11.17 -13.43 0.44
N GLY A 441 -11.44 -13.71 1.73
CA GLY A 441 -12.75 -14.09 2.23
C GLY A 441 -13.16 -15.52 1.87
N THR A 442 -12.28 -16.30 1.22
CA THR A 442 -12.53 -17.70 0.87
C THR A 442 -11.23 -18.50 0.77
N THR A 443 -11.25 -19.75 1.16
CA THR A 443 -10.08 -20.63 0.96
C THR A 443 -9.82 -20.81 -0.52
N GLN A 444 -8.68 -20.31 -0.99
CA GLN A 444 -8.27 -20.43 -2.38
C GLN A 444 -6.76 -20.37 -2.57
N TYR A 445 -6.33 -20.76 -3.78
CA TYR A 445 -4.94 -20.72 -4.22
C TYR A 445 -4.83 -19.82 -5.43
N LEU A 446 -4.07 -18.75 -5.29
CA LEU A 446 -3.84 -17.78 -6.35
C LEU A 446 -2.48 -17.99 -7.00
N ARG A 447 -2.41 -17.77 -8.30
CA ARG A 447 -1.19 -17.74 -9.09
C ARG A 447 -1.22 -16.51 -9.97
N GLU A 448 -0.06 -15.92 -10.16
CA GLU A 448 0.08 -14.73 -10.98
C GLU A 448 1.32 -14.83 -11.84
N GLY A 449 1.27 -14.23 -13.02
CA GLY A 449 2.41 -14.00 -13.88
C GLY A 449 2.26 -12.67 -14.60
N THR A 450 3.24 -11.79 -14.39
CA THR A 450 3.31 -10.44 -14.99
C THR A 450 4.57 -10.28 -15.81
N PHE A 451 4.41 -9.78 -17.02
CA PHE A 451 5.51 -9.37 -17.91
C PHE A 451 5.38 -7.88 -18.24
N THR A 452 6.44 -7.14 -18.00
CA THR A 452 6.47 -5.68 -18.17
C THR A 452 7.60 -5.29 -19.13
N VAL A 453 7.33 -4.29 -19.96
CA VAL A 453 8.31 -3.63 -20.82
C VAL A 453 8.32 -2.15 -20.46
N ASP A 454 9.47 -1.69 -20.03
CA ASP A 454 9.74 -0.28 -19.74
C ASP A 454 10.43 0.39 -20.90
N TYR A 455 9.97 1.58 -21.25
CA TYR A 455 10.65 2.47 -22.17
C TYR A 455 10.80 3.86 -21.56
N ARG A 456 12.04 4.26 -21.31
CA ARG A 456 12.39 5.58 -20.76
C ARG A 456 12.37 6.61 -21.85
N LEU A 457 11.39 7.48 -21.85
CA LEU A 457 11.20 8.56 -22.81
C LEU A 457 12.14 9.76 -22.51
N ALA A 458 12.40 10.02 -21.21
CA ALA A 458 13.34 11.00 -20.70
C ALA A 458 13.96 10.47 -19.39
N SER A 459 14.90 11.19 -18.79
CA SER A 459 15.53 10.82 -17.51
C SER A 459 14.53 10.55 -16.39
N ASP A 460 13.41 11.25 -16.43
CA ASP A 460 12.36 11.35 -15.41
C ASP A 460 10.96 11.04 -15.97
N PHE A 461 10.88 10.38 -17.13
CA PHE A 461 9.63 10.00 -17.77
C PHE A 461 9.70 8.58 -18.33
N LEU A 462 8.88 7.68 -17.78
CA LEU A 462 8.80 6.26 -18.09
C LEU A 462 7.44 5.92 -18.70
N MET A 463 7.45 5.21 -19.81
CA MET A 463 6.32 4.50 -20.36
C MET A 463 6.46 3.01 -20.03
N ARG A 464 5.43 2.39 -19.48
CA ARG A 464 5.42 1.01 -19.01
C ARG A 464 4.26 0.25 -19.62
N ALA A 465 4.54 -0.73 -20.47
CA ALA A 465 3.53 -1.64 -21.01
C ALA A 465 3.58 -2.96 -20.22
N GLU A 466 2.41 -3.47 -19.81
CA GLU A 466 2.32 -4.63 -18.96
C GLU A 466 1.25 -5.60 -19.43
N PHE A 467 1.54 -6.88 -19.33
CA PHE A 467 0.59 -7.98 -19.40
C PHE A 467 0.62 -8.76 -18.09
N ARG A 468 -0.54 -8.97 -17.50
CA ARG A 468 -0.69 -9.75 -16.27
C ARG A 468 -1.81 -10.78 -16.41
N ARG A 469 -1.57 -11.96 -15.85
CA ARG A 469 -2.56 -13.02 -15.70
C ARG A 469 -2.63 -13.49 -14.26
N ASP A 470 -3.83 -13.41 -13.68
CA ASP A 470 -4.18 -13.97 -12.39
C ASP A 470 -5.04 -15.21 -12.58
N GLN A 471 -4.85 -16.20 -11.72
CA GLN A 471 -5.61 -17.45 -11.73
C GLN A 471 -5.90 -17.91 -10.29
N SER A 472 -7.13 -18.32 -10.04
CA SER A 472 -7.57 -18.98 -8.82
C SER A 472 -8.03 -20.41 -9.11
N ASN A 473 -7.97 -21.28 -8.11
CA ASN A 473 -8.67 -22.58 -8.13
C ASN A 473 -10.18 -22.45 -7.86
N GLN A 474 -10.65 -21.24 -7.56
CA GLN A 474 -12.06 -20.90 -7.39
C GLN A 474 -12.54 -20.01 -8.54
N HIS A 475 -13.86 -19.89 -8.72
CA HIS A 475 -14.45 -18.84 -9.54
C HIS A 475 -14.51 -17.56 -8.70
N TYR A 476 -13.62 -16.64 -8.91
CA TYR A 476 -13.40 -15.49 -8.04
C TYR A 476 -13.38 -14.14 -8.77
N PHE A 477 -12.92 -14.10 -10.02
CA PHE A 477 -12.77 -12.87 -10.79
C PHE A 477 -14.07 -12.48 -11.50
N LEU A 478 -14.33 -11.17 -11.52
CA LEU A 478 -15.53 -10.63 -12.19
C LEU A 478 -15.55 -10.94 -13.69
N SER A 479 -16.74 -11.16 -14.22
CA SER A 479 -17.00 -11.31 -15.65
C SER A 479 -17.93 -10.20 -16.18
N ASN A 480 -18.28 -10.27 -17.45
CA ASN A 480 -19.24 -9.38 -18.09
C ASN A 480 -20.71 -9.72 -17.80
N ALA A 481 -20.98 -10.73 -16.99
CA ALA A 481 -22.33 -11.15 -16.62
C ALA A 481 -22.54 -11.09 -15.10
N LEU A 482 -23.66 -10.48 -14.69
CA LEU A 482 -23.99 -10.32 -13.27
C LEU A 482 -24.11 -11.69 -12.57
N GLY A 483 -23.39 -11.87 -11.47
CA GLY A 483 -23.39 -13.10 -10.67
C GLY A 483 -22.55 -14.23 -11.28
N VAL A 484 -21.87 -14.02 -12.38
CA VAL A 484 -20.95 -14.99 -12.99
C VAL A 484 -19.51 -14.57 -12.66
N LEU A 485 -18.77 -15.48 -12.07
CA LEU A 485 -17.35 -15.30 -11.76
C LEU A 485 -16.50 -16.26 -12.59
N GLU A 486 -15.31 -15.80 -12.95
CA GLU A 486 -14.31 -16.56 -13.70
C GLU A 486 -13.18 -17.04 -12.78
N SER A 487 -12.49 -18.09 -13.16
CA SER A 487 -11.31 -18.60 -12.41
C SER A 487 -10.01 -17.87 -12.74
N SER A 488 -10.04 -16.95 -13.69
CA SER A 488 -8.87 -16.15 -14.09
C SER A 488 -9.27 -14.80 -14.63
N GLN A 489 -8.36 -13.83 -14.57
CA GLN A 489 -8.42 -12.58 -15.31
C GLN A 489 -7.10 -12.33 -16.03
N GLN A 490 -7.15 -11.59 -17.12
CA GLN A 490 -5.98 -11.17 -17.88
C GLN A 490 -6.09 -9.70 -18.17
N THR A 491 -5.02 -8.96 -17.96
CA THR A 491 -5.00 -7.52 -18.21
C THR A 491 -3.85 -7.13 -19.11
N ILE A 492 -4.09 -6.10 -19.93
CA ILE A 492 -3.08 -5.44 -20.75
C ILE A 492 -3.15 -3.97 -20.43
N GLY A 493 -2.06 -3.41 -19.93
CA GLY A 493 -1.98 -2.05 -19.44
C GLY A 493 -0.88 -1.23 -20.07
N LEU A 494 -1.06 0.08 -20.02
CA LEU A 494 -0.07 1.09 -20.35
C LEU A 494 -0.07 2.14 -19.24
N GLY A 495 1.06 2.27 -18.54
CA GLY A 495 1.32 3.29 -17.54
C GLY A 495 2.25 4.37 -18.07
N LEU A 496 2.01 5.61 -17.64
CA LEU A 496 2.89 6.76 -17.83
C LEU A 496 3.29 7.29 -16.47
N VAL A 497 4.57 7.22 -16.16
CA VAL A 497 5.12 7.60 -14.86
C VAL A 497 6.10 8.74 -15.06
N TRP A 498 5.82 9.86 -14.46
CA TRP A 498 6.62 11.06 -14.54
C TRP A 498 7.02 11.53 -13.14
N TRP A 499 8.31 11.75 -12.91
CA TRP A 499 8.79 12.24 -11.63
C TRP A 499 9.81 13.38 -11.83
N PHE A 500 9.89 14.23 -10.86
CA PHE A 500 10.87 15.32 -10.85
C PHE A 500 11.23 15.68 -9.40
N GLY A 501 12.40 16.25 -9.23
CA GLY A 501 12.87 16.66 -7.91
C GLY A 501 14.38 16.55 -7.76
N GLN A 502 14.82 16.69 -6.52
CA GLN A 502 16.23 16.78 -6.18
C GLN A 502 16.85 15.40 -5.89
N LYS A 503 16.05 14.41 -5.51
CA LYS A 503 16.51 13.05 -5.24
C LYS A 503 16.34 12.20 -6.49
N GLN A 504 17.45 11.70 -7.03
CA GLN A 504 17.47 10.94 -8.29
C GLN A 504 17.34 9.43 -8.11
N GLY A 505 17.53 8.89 -6.93
CA GLY A 505 17.40 7.46 -6.65
C GLY A 505 15.99 7.06 -6.21
N ALA A 506 15.89 5.89 -5.59
CA ALA A 506 14.66 5.44 -4.94
C ALA A 506 14.26 6.39 -3.80
N TRP A 507 12.96 6.53 -3.61
CA TRP A 507 12.38 7.48 -2.65
C TRP A 507 11.97 6.82 -1.34
#